data_bbd23db776945e2e6ac6678c784d545f
#
_entry.id   bbd23db776945e2e6ac6678c784d545f
#
_cell.length_a   1.000
_cell.length_b   1.000
_cell.length_c   1.000
_cell.angle_alpha   90.00
_cell.angle_beta   90.00
_cell.angle_gamma   90.00
#
_symmetry.space_group_name_H-M   'P 1'
#
loop_
_entity.id
_entity.type
_entity.pdbx_description
1 polymer ?
#
loop_
_entity_poly.entity_id
_entity_poly.type
_entity_poly.pdbx_seq_one_letter_code
_entity_poly.pdbx_strand_id
1 'polypeptide(L)'
;MIPAAFDYARPATLDEALGLLAKHGEDAKVLAGGHSLIPAMKLRLSQPRVLVDIGRIRDLHSISERDGKITIGALTTHYEIESADFLKRSCPLLPEVAGKIGDIQVRNKGTIGGSCVHADPAGDWPAAMLALDAEFEIGSPRGNRTVVAKDFFVDMLTSAVQPDEILKFIRVRMTAKTTAYVKFAQKASGFAIAGVAAVVDKARKDVAIAVTGVAAKVYRAAAAESSLRGLELSATTIATAAQKVADGVDPLSDIHASSEFRAHLARVQAKRALELAASRG
;
A
#
# COMPACT_ATOMS: atom_id res chain seq x y z
N MET A 1 -23.87 -6.81 13.33
CA MET A 1 -23.39 -6.03 14.47
C MET A 1 -23.50 -4.55 14.11
N ILE A 2 -23.82 -3.71 15.11
CA ILE A 2 -23.99 -2.26 14.94
C ILE A 2 -22.82 -1.56 15.62
N PRO A 3 -22.18 -0.54 15.03
CA PRO A 3 -21.16 0.28 15.68
C PRO A 3 -21.66 0.91 16.99
N ALA A 4 -20.74 1.34 17.86
CA ALA A 4 -21.08 2.26 18.94
C ALA A 4 -21.60 3.59 18.35
N ALA A 5 -22.30 4.37 19.16
CA ALA A 5 -22.79 5.69 18.74
C ALA A 5 -21.59 6.61 18.42
N PHE A 6 -21.71 7.44 17.41
CA PHE A 6 -20.72 8.42 16.98
C PHE A 6 -21.40 9.63 16.34
N ASP A 7 -20.76 10.77 16.41
CA ASP A 7 -21.11 11.96 15.65
C ASP A 7 -20.51 11.87 14.23
N TYR A 8 -21.21 12.43 13.25
CA TYR A 8 -20.80 12.40 11.86
C TYR A 8 -20.64 13.81 11.32
N ALA A 9 -19.44 14.11 10.82
CA ALA A 9 -19.12 15.36 10.14
C ALA A 9 -18.66 15.09 8.71
N ARG A 10 -19.07 15.91 7.75
CA ARG A 10 -18.72 15.75 6.34
C ARG A 10 -18.24 17.07 5.74
N PRO A 11 -16.99 17.47 6.04
CA PRO A 11 -16.39 18.70 5.56
C PRO A 11 -16.32 18.74 4.03
N ALA A 12 -16.38 19.93 3.47
CA ALA A 12 -16.27 20.14 2.03
C ALA A 12 -14.83 20.46 1.60
N THR A 13 -13.98 20.90 2.53
CA THR A 13 -12.60 21.30 2.27
C THR A 13 -11.62 20.55 3.18
N LEU A 14 -10.35 20.52 2.77
CA LEU A 14 -9.28 19.94 3.58
C LEU A 14 -9.09 20.68 4.90
N ASP A 15 -9.14 22.02 4.86
CA ASP A 15 -8.95 22.87 6.04
C ASP A 15 -10.05 22.65 7.09
N GLU A 16 -11.32 22.49 6.65
CA GLU A 16 -12.41 22.12 7.54
C GLU A 16 -12.18 20.75 8.18
N ALA A 17 -11.71 19.75 7.38
CA ALA A 17 -11.42 18.42 7.88
C ALA A 17 -10.29 18.43 8.92
N LEU A 18 -9.19 19.14 8.64
CA LEU A 18 -8.06 19.32 9.55
C LEU A 18 -8.47 20.06 10.84
N GLY A 19 -9.34 21.07 10.72
CA GLY A 19 -9.92 21.78 11.87
C GLY A 19 -10.73 20.86 12.79
N LEU A 20 -11.53 19.95 12.21
CA LEU A 20 -12.28 18.94 12.97
C LEU A 20 -11.36 17.94 13.67
N LEU A 21 -10.31 17.46 13.00
CA LEU A 21 -9.32 16.57 13.62
C LEU A 21 -8.57 17.24 14.76
N ALA A 22 -8.13 18.48 14.57
CA ALA A 22 -7.48 19.27 15.62
C ALA A 22 -8.39 19.51 16.84
N LYS A 23 -9.70 19.73 16.59
CA LYS A 23 -10.69 19.94 17.65
C LYS A 23 -10.97 18.70 18.49
N HIS A 24 -11.06 17.51 17.84
CA HIS A 24 -11.53 16.30 18.47
C HIS A 24 -10.38 15.32 18.81
N GLY A 25 -9.17 15.55 18.28
CA GLY A 25 -7.98 14.74 18.59
C GLY A 25 -8.20 13.23 18.36
N GLU A 26 -7.84 12.44 19.34
CA GLU A 26 -7.94 10.97 19.27
C GLU A 26 -9.38 10.43 19.24
N ASP A 27 -10.37 11.24 19.64
CA ASP A 27 -11.79 10.90 19.54
C ASP A 27 -12.29 10.88 18.09
N ALA A 28 -11.57 11.53 17.17
CA ALA A 28 -11.92 11.57 15.75
C ALA A 28 -11.20 10.51 14.93
N LYS A 29 -11.87 10.00 13.90
CA LYS A 29 -11.26 9.17 12.86
C LYS A 29 -11.71 9.63 11.46
N VAL A 30 -10.76 9.67 10.55
CA VAL A 30 -11.02 9.97 9.13
C VAL A 30 -11.73 8.80 8.49
N LEU A 31 -12.83 9.08 7.81
CA LEU A 31 -13.55 8.13 6.96
C LEU A 31 -13.30 8.50 5.48
N ALA A 32 -12.61 7.61 4.76
CA ALA A 32 -12.47 7.63 3.30
C ALA A 32 -13.38 6.55 2.66
N GLY A 33 -12.83 5.49 2.10
CA GLY A 33 -13.61 4.38 1.51
C GLY A 33 -14.36 3.50 2.50
N GLY A 34 -14.00 3.53 3.78
CA GLY A 34 -14.70 2.84 4.88
C GLY A 34 -14.50 1.32 4.96
N HIS A 35 -13.74 0.72 4.05
CA HIS A 35 -13.65 -0.75 3.92
C HIS A 35 -12.76 -1.45 4.97
N SER A 36 -12.01 -0.68 5.77
CA SER A 36 -11.33 -1.17 6.97
C SER A 36 -11.99 -0.61 8.24
N LEU A 37 -12.22 0.70 8.30
CA LEU A 37 -12.75 1.37 9.49
C LEU A 37 -14.18 0.90 9.86
N ILE A 38 -15.10 0.82 8.89
CA ILE A 38 -16.48 0.43 9.19
C ILE A 38 -16.59 -1.02 9.68
N PRO A 39 -15.93 -2.02 9.09
CA PRO A 39 -15.82 -3.36 9.67
C PRO A 39 -15.24 -3.36 11.10
N ALA A 40 -14.16 -2.64 11.34
CA ALA A 40 -13.55 -2.53 12.67
C ALA A 40 -14.54 -1.90 13.69
N MET A 41 -15.29 -0.87 13.29
CA MET A 41 -16.34 -0.28 14.13
C MET A 41 -17.49 -1.24 14.40
N LYS A 42 -17.94 -2.02 13.39
CA LYS A 42 -18.98 -3.04 13.58
C LYS A 42 -18.56 -4.13 14.55
N LEU A 43 -17.27 -4.49 14.57
CA LEU A 43 -16.67 -5.43 15.50
C LEU A 43 -16.27 -4.80 16.85
N ARG A 44 -16.45 -3.48 16.99
CA ARG A 44 -16.05 -2.68 18.16
C ARG A 44 -14.56 -2.70 18.48
N LEU A 45 -13.73 -3.00 17.49
CA LEU A 45 -12.28 -2.89 17.54
C LEU A 45 -11.80 -1.43 17.43
N SER A 46 -12.65 -0.56 16.84
CA SER A 46 -12.47 0.89 16.79
C SER A 46 -13.79 1.56 17.16
N GLN A 47 -13.74 2.50 18.09
CA GLN A 47 -14.95 3.18 18.60
C GLN A 47 -14.72 4.70 18.66
N PRO A 48 -14.50 5.37 17.51
CA PRO A 48 -14.35 6.81 17.49
C PRO A 48 -15.65 7.49 17.92
N ARG A 49 -15.53 8.62 18.61
CA ARG A 49 -16.69 9.46 18.96
C ARG A 49 -17.14 10.32 17.78
N VAL A 50 -16.21 10.66 16.88
CA VAL A 50 -16.49 11.49 15.72
C VAL A 50 -15.92 10.85 14.46
N LEU A 51 -16.75 10.72 13.42
CA LEU A 51 -16.31 10.35 12.06
C LEU A 51 -16.21 11.61 11.20
N VAL A 52 -15.03 11.85 10.64
CA VAL A 52 -14.77 12.92 9.68
C VAL A 52 -14.73 12.32 8.28
N ASP A 53 -15.87 12.38 7.57
CA ASP A 53 -15.99 11.85 6.20
C ASP A 53 -15.42 12.84 5.18
N ILE A 54 -14.24 12.51 4.65
CA ILE A 54 -13.53 13.33 3.67
C ILE A 54 -13.94 13.08 2.22
N GLY A 55 -14.92 12.20 1.96
CA GLY A 55 -15.32 11.78 0.62
C GLY A 55 -15.88 12.89 -0.28
N ARG A 56 -16.12 14.12 0.23
CA ARG A 56 -16.51 15.30 -0.57
C ARG A 56 -15.34 16.19 -1.00
N ILE A 57 -14.16 15.96 -0.48
CA ILE A 57 -12.97 16.78 -0.78
C ILE A 57 -12.44 16.39 -2.15
N ARG A 58 -12.91 17.07 -3.20
CA ARG A 58 -12.62 16.71 -4.60
C ARG A 58 -11.15 16.76 -4.95
N ASP A 59 -10.39 17.66 -4.34
CA ASP A 59 -8.95 17.83 -4.60
C ASP A 59 -8.12 16.58 -4.24
N LEU A 60 -8.68 15.69 -3.41
CA LEU A 60 -8.06 14.43 -3.03
C LEU A 60 -8.41 13.27 -3.99
N HIS A 61 -9.22 13.51 -5.03
CA HIS A 61 -9.53 12.58 -6.12
C HIS A 61 -8.81 13.02 -7.39
N SER A 62 -7.67 12.44 -7.68
CA SER A 62 -6.95 12.78 -8.93
C SER A 62 -5.93 11.73 -9.30
N ILE A 63 -5.69 11.58 -10.59
CA ILE A 63 -4.52 10.89 -11.15
C ILE A 63 -3.94 11.86 -12.18
N SER A 64 -2.73 12.32 -11.95
CA SER A 64 -2.05 13.27 -12.85
C SER A 64 -0.57 12.92 -12.99
N GLU A 65 0.02 13.43 -14.07
CA GLU A 65 1.46 13.33 -14.32
C GLU A 65 2.04 14.74 -14.34
N ARG A 66 3.13 14.90 -13.65
CA ARG A 66 3.93 16.14 -13.69
C ARG A 66 5.39 15.83 -13.43
N ASP A 67 6.26 16.37 -14.28
CA ASP A 67 7.73 16.27 -14.15
C ASP A 67 8.22 14.81 -14.04
N GLY A 68 7.63 13.88 -14.81
CA GLY A 68 7.96 12.45 -14.80
C GLY A 68 7.55 11.70 -13.53
N LYS A 69 6.74 12.33 -12.68
CA LYS A 69 6.11 11.71 -11.51
C LYS A 69 4.59 11.60 -11.70
N ILE A 70 4.05 10.49 -11.28
CA ILE A 70 2.61 10.28 -11.15
C ILE A 70 2.19 10.73 -9.76
N THR A 71 1.19 11.60 -9.69
CA THR A 71 0.56 12.04 -8.44
C THR A 71 -0.84 11.47 -8.36
N ILE A 72 -1.16 10.78 -7.27
CA ILE A 72 -2.45 10.14 -7.02
C ILE A 72 -3.03 10.72 -5.75
N GLY A 73 -4.25 11.26 -5.83
CA GLY A 73 -4.98 11.74 -4.67
C GLY A 73 -5.38 10.59 -3.72
N ALA A 74 -5.34 10.84 -2.43
CA ALA A 74 -5.56 9.81 -1.41
C ALA A 74 -6.97 9.18 -1.46
N LEU A 75 -7.96 9.87 -2.01
CA LEU A 75 -9.34 9.38 -2.18
C LEU A 75 -9.57 8.66 -3.51
N THR A 76 -8.57 8.55 -4.38
CA THR A 76 -8.66 7.76 -5.61
C THR A 76 -8.94 6.30 -5.26
N THR A 77 -9.99 5.74 -5.81
CA THR A 77 -10.43 4.37 -5.52
C THR A 77 -9.52 3.35 -6.19
N HIS A 78 -9.52 2.13 -5.67
CA HIS A 78 -8.77 1.03 -6.30
C HIS A 78 -9.25 0.80 -7.73
N TYR A 79 -10.57 0.92 -7.99
CA TYR A 79 -11.13 0.75 -9.32
C TYR A 79 -10.68 1.83 -10.31
N GLU A 80 -10.62 3.10 -9.89
CA GLU A 80 -10.12 4.19 -10.72
C GLU A 80 -8.66 3.94 -11.13
N ILE A 81 -7.83 3.42 -10.21
CA ILE A 81 -6.43 3.07 -10.51
C ILE A 81 -6.36 1.86 -11.43
N GLU A 82 -7.13 0.80 -11.16
CA GLU A 82 -7.19 -0.42 -11.98
C GLU A 82 -7.59 -0.13 -13.43
N SER A 83 -8.57 0.76 -13.61
CA SER A 83 -9.13 1.08 -14.93
C SER A 83 -8.35 2.15 -15.71
N ALA A 84 -7.44 2.89 -15.05
CA ALA A 84 -6.73 4.01 -15.66
C ALA A 84 -5.75 3.57 -16.76
N ASP A 85 -6.10 3.78 -18.03
CA ASP A 85 -5.24 3.43 -19.17
C ASP A 85 -3.91 4.17 -19.18
N PHE A 86 -3.88 5.39 -18.65
CA PHE A 86 -2.64 6.12 -18.45
C PHE A 86 -1.67 5.33 -17.55
N LEU A 87 -2.14 4.82 -16.39
CA LEU A 87 -1.30 4.06 -15.45
C LEU A 87 -0.83 2.72 -16.03
N LYS A 88 -1.65 2.06 -16.84
CA LYS A 88 -1.26 0.81 -17.54
C LYS A 88 -0.04 1.00 -18.44
N ARG A 89 0.17 2.22 -18.93
CA ARG A 89 1.33 2.56 -19.77
C ARG A 89 2.51 3.12 -18.99
N SER A 90 2.23 3.96 -17.98
CA SER A 90 3.26 4.74 -17.29
C SER A 90 3.79 4.11 -15.99
N CYS A 91 2.98 3.28 -15.32
CA CYS A 91 3.36 2.52 -14.13
C CYS A 91 2.45 1.28 -13.97
N PRO A 92 2.65 0.21 -14.77
CA PRO A 92 1.77 -0.96 -14.81
C PRO A 92 1.58 -1.66 -13.47
N LEU A 93 2.51 -1.51 -12.54
CA LEU A 93 2.42 -2.09 -11.19
C LEU A 93 1.18 -1.57 -10.45
N LEU A 94 0.82 -0.30 -10.61
CA LEU A 94 -0.31 0.30 -9.89
C LEU A 94 -1.66 -0.35 -10.24
N PRO A 95 -2.09 -0.44 -11.52
CA PRO A 95 -3.32 -1.13 -11.88
C PRO A 95 -3.27 -2.64 -11.61
N GLU A 96 -2.09 -3.28 -11.73
CA GLU A 96 -1.94 -4.69 -11.38
C GLU A 96 -2.21 -4.96 -9.90
N VAL A 97 -1.68 -4.13 -9.01
CA VAL A 97 -1.93 -4.23 -7.57
C VAL A 97 -3.39 -3.94 -7.25
N ALA A 98 -3.93 -2.85 -7.79
CA ALA A 98 -5.33 -2.46 -7.59
C ALA A 98 -6.30 -3.59 -7.93
N GLY A 99 -6.12 -4.24 -9.08
CA GLY A 99 -6.97 -5.34 -9.55
C GLY A 99 -6.91 -6.61 -8.70
N LYS A 100 -5.93 -6.72 -7.81
CA LYS A 100 -5.81 -7.87 -6.88
C LYS A 100 -6.42 -7.59 -5.50
N ILE A 101 -6.91 -6.38 -5.23
CA ILE A 101 -7.51 -6.00 -3.94
C ILE A 101 -8.97 -6.44 -3.89
N GLY A 102 -9.30 -7.31 -2.96
CA GLY A 102 -10.68 -7.69 -2.66
C GLY A 102 -11.52 -8.06 -3.90
N ASP A 103 -12.80 -7.74 -3.84
CA ASP A 103 -13.73 -7.84 -4.97
C ASP A 103 -14.02 -6.45 -5.58
N ILE A 104 -14.87 -6.42 -6.61
CA ILE A 104 -15.23 -5.19 -7.32
C ILE A 104 -15.97 -4.19 -6.40
N GLN A 105 -16.72 -4.65 -5.39
CA GLN A 105 -17.43 -3.78 -4.45
C GLN A 105 -16.42 -3.08 -3.53
N VAL A 106 -15.41 -3.82 -3.06
CA VAL A 106 -14.29 -3.26 -2.28
C VAL A 106 -13.54 -2.24 -3.13
N ARG A 107 -13.17 -2.58 -4.38
CA ARG A 107 -12.40 -1.69 -5.25
C ARG A 107 -13.14 -0.39 -5.61
N ASN A 108 -14.46 -0.43 -5.76
CA ASN A 108 -15.27 0.76 -6.05
C ASN A 108 -15.38 1.75 -4.88
N LYS A 109 -15.00 1.37 -3.68
CA LYS A 109 -15.12 2.20 -2.47
C LYS A 109 -13.80 2.41 -1.73
N GLY A 110 -13.00 1.35 -1.60
CA GLY A 110 -11.69 1.42 -0.98
C GLY A 110 -10.77 2.37 -1.75
N THR A 111 -9.99 3.16 -1.02
CA THR A 111 -9.10 4.19 -1.59
C THR A 111 -7.64 3.83 -1.34
N ILE A 112 -6.76 4.27 -2.24
CA ILE A 112 -5.31 4.04 -2.08
C ILE A 112 -4.79 4.67 -0.78
N GLY A 113 -5.19 5.90 -0.48
CA GLY A 113 -4.77 6.60 0.73
C GLY A 113 -5.29 5.92 1.99
N GLY A 114 -6.57 5.51 2.00
CA GLY A 114 -7.14 4.79 3.14
C GLY A 114 -6.40 3.48 3.42
N SER A 115 -6.05 2.71 2.38
CA SER A 115 -5.29 1.47 2.52
C SER A 115 -3.86 1.71 3.04
N CYS A 116 -3.15 2.72 2.51
CA CYS A 116 -1.80 3.05 2.96
C CYS A 116 -1.77 3.56 4.41
N VAL A 117 -2.72 4.44 4.80
CA VAL A 117 -2.78 4.98 6.17
C VAL A 117 -3.20 3.90 7.18
N HIS A 118 -4.07 2.98 6.77
CA HIS A 118 -4.44 1.82 7.61
C HIS A 118 -3.26 0.90 7.89
N ALA A 119 -2.29 0.83 6.97
CA ALA A 119 -1.03 0.10 7.11
C ALA A 119 -1.22 -1.37 7.54
N ASP A 120 -2.25 -2.05 7.00
CA ASP A 120 -2.46 -3.48 7.25
C ASP A 120 -1.25 -4.28 6.73
N PRO A 121 -0.62 -5.13 7.56
CA PRO A 121 0.50 -5.97 7.12
C PRO A 121 0.18 -6.85 5.93
N ALA A 122 -1.09 -7.24 5.75
CA ALA A 122 -1.58 -8.07 4.65
C ALA A 122 -2.13 -7.25 3.46
N GLY A 123 -2.07 -5.92 3.54
CA GLY A 123 -2.48 -5.01 2.47
C GLY A 123 -1.56 -5.10 1.25
N ASP A 124 -2.12 -4.92 0.06
CA ASP A 124 -1.37 -5.02 -1.21
C ASP A 124 -0.56 -3.73 -1.50
N TRP A 125 -1.14 -2.54 -1.22
CA TRP A 125 -0.51 -1.26 -1.52
C TRP A 125 0.83 -1.03 -0.83
N PRO A 126 1.04 -1.40 0.43
CA PRO A 126 2.32 -1.17 1.10
C PRO A 126 3.51 -1.73 0.32
N ALA A 127 3.39 -2.95 -0.25
CA ALA A 127 4.47 -3.54 -1.06
C ALA A 127 4.74 -2.74 -2.34
N ALA A 128 3.70 -2.34 -3.07
CA ALA A 128 3.87 -1.53 -4.27
C ALA A 128 4.50 -0.17 -3.96
N MET A 129 4.03 0.52 -2.92
CA MET A 129 4.55 1.82 -2.52
C MET A 129 6.02 1.74 -2.11
N LEU A 130 6.39 0.71 -1.37
CA LEU A 130 7.77 0.51 -0.93
C LEU A 130 8.70 0.13 -2.10
N ALA A 131 8.23 -0.71 -3.05
CA ALA A 131 9.00 -1.07 -4.23
C ALA A 131 9.17 0.09 -5.23
N LEU A 132 8.21 1.02 -5.28
CA LEU A 132 8.24 2.21 -6.12
C LEU A 132 8.95 3.40 -5.47
N ASP A 133 9.47 3.26 -4.25
CA ASP A 133 10.03 4.36 -3.44
C ASP A 133 9.09 5.57 -3.40
N ALA A 134 7.80 5.32 -3.11
CA ALA A 134 6.75 6.34 -3.12
C ALA A 134 7.00 7.45 -2.09
N GLU A 135 6.52 8.65 -2.41
CA GLU A 135 6.49 9.81 -1.53
C GLU A 135 5.03 10.09 -1.13
N PHE A 136 4.79 10.31 0.16
CA PHE A 136 3.48 10.59 0.74
C PHE A 136 3.42 12.05 1.20
N GLU A 137 2.55 12.86 0.59
CA GLU A 137 2.29 14.22 1.03
C GLU A 137 1.16 14.23 2.05
N ILE A 138 1.47 14.69 3.25
CA ILE A 138 0.57 14.72 4.41
C ILE A 138 0.29 16.19 4.74
N GLY A 139 -0.98 16.53 4.90
CA GLY A 139 -1.43 17.84 5.34
C GLY A 139 -1.77 17.87 6.82
N SER A 140 -1.47 18.98 7.47
CA SER A 140 -1.81 19.27 8.87
C SER A 140 -2.15 20.74 9.06
N PRO A 141 -2.70 21.16 10.21
CA PRO A 141 -2.87 22.59 10.52
C PRO A 141 -1.56 23.39 10.54
N ARG A 142 -0.42 22.70 10.69
CA ARG A 142 0.93 23.29 10.70
C ARG A 142 1.57 23.40 9.30
N GLY A 143 0.88 22.93 8.26
CA GLY A 143 1.37 22.88 6.89
C GLY A 143 1.53 21.45 6.36
N ASN A 144 2.20 21.32 5.23
CA ASN A 144 2.41 20.03 4.56
C ASN A 144 3.79 19.47 4.85
N ARG A 145 3.90 18.14 4.92
CA ARG A 145 5.17 17.41 4.96
C ARG A 145 5.16 16.23 4.01
N THR A 146 6.33 15.82 3.56
CA THR A 146 6.50 14.63 2.72
C THR A 146 7.25 13.55 3.49
N VAL A 147 6.74 12.31 3.42
CA VAL A 147 7.36 11.12 4.01
C VAL A 147 7.62 10.11 2.90
N VAL A 148 8.81 9.55 2.85
CA VAL A 148 9.16 8.49 1.88
C VAL A 148 8.62 7.13 2.36
N ALA A 149 8.36 6.22 1.43
CA ALA A 149 7.69 4.94 1.73
C ALA A 149 8.40 4.11 2.81
N LYS A 150 9.75 4.12 2.85
CA LYS A 150 10.53 3.39 3.86
C LYS A 150 10.25 3.83 5.30
N ASP A 151 9.83 5.09 5.49
CA ASP A 151 9.58 5.71 6.79
C ASP A 151 8.07 5.88 7.06
N PHE A 152 7.22 5.59 6.05
CA PHE A 152 5.77 5.78 6.15
C PHE A 152 5.07 4.63 6.90
N PHE A 153 5.48 3.38 6.67
CA PHE A 153 4.93 2.20 7.33
C PHE A 153 5.73 1.90 8.60
N VAL A 154 5.22 2.37 9.74
CA VAL A 154 5.96 2.38 11.01
C VAL A 154 5.91 1.01 11.67
N ASP A 155 4.69 0.48 11.86
CA ASP A 155 4.45 -0.82 12.51
C ASP A 155 3.10 -1.40 12.04
N MET A 156 2.68 -2.54 12.60
CA MET A 156 1.39 -3.16 12.35
C MET A 156 0.26 -2.15 12.57
N LEU A 157 -0.58 -1.95 11.54
CA LEU A 157 -1.70 -1.01 11.54
C LEU A 157 -1.30 0.43 11.93
N THR A 158 -0.04 0.79 11.72
CA THR A 158 0.52 2.09 12.13
C THR A 158 1.30 2.73 10.97
N SER A 159 0.80 3.86 10.48
CA SER A 159 1.50 4.71 9.52
C SER A 159 2.09 5.95 10.20
N ALA A 160 2.91 6.71 9.44
CA ALA A 160 3.51 7.96 9.91
C ALA A 160 2.50 9.12 10.06
N VAL A 161 1.23 8.93 9.65
CA VAL A 161 0.18 9.96 9.72
C VAL A 161 -0.27 10.12 11.17
N GLN A 162 -0.20 11.35 11.68
CA GLN A 162 -0.59 11.70 13.05
C GLN A 162 -2.11 11.90 13.17
N PRO A 163 -2.69 11.90 14.38
CA PRO A 163 -4.14 12.04 14.59
C PRO A 163 -4.76 13.32 13.98
N ASP A 164 -4.00 14.41 13.90
CA ASP A 164 -4.40 15.71 13.34
C ASP A 164 -3.98 15.91 11.87
N GLU A 165 -3.59 14.84 11.19
CA GLU A 165 -3.09 14.88 9.82
C GLU A 165 -3.97 14.09 8.86
N ILE A 166 -3.91 14.47 7.58
CA ILE A 166 -4.58 13.78 6.46
C ILE A 166 -3.57 13.54 5.35
N LEU A 167 -3.46 12.29 4.89
CA LEU A 167 -2.76 11.96 3.66
C LEU A 167 -3.48 12.61 2.48
N LYS A 168 -2.76 13.41 1.69
CA LYS A 168 -3.29 14.14 0.54
C LYS A 168 -2.99 13.46 -0.78
N PHE A 169 -1.71 13.20 -1.02
CA PHE A 169 -1.22 12.69 -2.30
C PHE A 169 -0.14 11.63 -2.09
N ILE A 170 -0.09 10.70 -3.03
CA ILE A 170 0.97 9.72 -3.19
C ILE A 170 1.66 10.01 -4.52
N ARG A 171 2.98 10.11 -4.50
CA ARG A 171 3.78 10.33 -5.70
C ARG A 171 4.69 9.14 -5.96
N VAL A 172 4.71 8.68 -7.20
CA VAL A 172 5.62 7.64 -7.67
C VAL A 172 6.27 8.08 -8.97
N ARG A 173 7.47 7.57 -9.25
CA ARG A 173 8.09 7.77 -10.56
C ARG A 173 7.40 6.91 -11.61
N MET A 174 7.38 7.40 -12.85
CA MET A 174 7.02 6.55 -13.99
C MET A 174 8.03 5.41 -14.08
N THR A 175 7.53 4.20 -14.26
CA THR A 175 8.37 3.00 -14.38
C THR A 175 8.13 2.32 -15.72
N ALA A 176 9.17 1.68 -16.25
CA ALA A 176 9.03 0.82 -17.42
C ALA A 176 8.14 -0.41 -17.08
N LYS A 177 7.81 -1.20 -18.11
CA LYS A 177 6.97 -2.41 -17.98
C LYS A 177 7.62 -3.56 -17.18
N THR A 178 8.85 -3.40 -16.72
CA THR A 178 9.63 -4.38 -15.94
C THR A 178 9.22 -4.43 -14.48
N THR A 179 7.92 -4.52 -14.23
CA THR A 179 7.36 -4.60 -12.88
C THR A 179 6.39 -5.77 -12.77
N ALA A 180 6.22 -6.31 -11.56
CA ALA A 180 5.21 -7.33 -11.30
C ALA A 180 4.76 -7.30 -9.84
N TYR A 181 3.50 -7.67 -9.61
CA TYR A 181 2.97 -7.99 -8.28
C TYR A 181 2.35 -9.38 -8.27
N VAL A 182 2.84 -10.23 -7.39
CA VAL A 182 2.35 -11.60 -7.23
C VAL A 182 2.01 -11.84 -5.77
N LYS A 183 0.84 -12.44 -5.48
CA LYS A 183 0.47 -12.80 -4.11
C LYS A 183 -0.10 -14.20 -4.00
N PHE A 184 0.11 -14.80 -2.85
CA PHE A 184 -0.67 -15.92 -2.35
C PHE A 184 -1.71 -15.36 -1.38
N ALA A 185 -2.98 -15.41 -1.79
CA ALA A 185 -4.07 -14.78 -1.07
C ALA A 185 -4.80 -15.75 -0.15
N GLN A 186 -5.29 -15.25 0.96
CA GLN A 186 -6.32 -15.92 1.75
C GLN A 186 -7.62 -15.94 0.95
N LYS A 187 -8.18 -17.14 0.73
CA LYS A 187 -9.29 -17.35 -0.22
C LYS A 187 -10.56 -16.59 0.11
N ALA A 188 -10.88 -16.42 1.39
CA ALA A 188 -12.13 -15.80 1.81
C ALA A 188 -12.08 -14.27 1.76
N SER A 189 -10.95 -13.65 2.09
CA SER A 189 -10.80 -12.19 2.21
C SER A 189 -10.06 -11.54 1.05
N GLY A 190 -9.26 -12.31 0.31
CA GLY A 190 -8.36 -11.78 -0.71
C GLY A 190 -7.10 -11.10 -0.17
N PHE A 191 -6.93 -10.97 1.15
CA PHE A 191 -5.70 -10.42 1.74
C PHE A 191 -4.48 -11.30 1.48
N ALA A 192 -3.30 -10.69 1.42
CA ALA A 192 -2.07 -11.41 1.16
C ALA A 192 -1.63 -12.23 2.39
N ILE A 193 -1.45 -13.54 2.24
CA ILE A 193 -0.64 -14.35 3.16
C ILE A 193 0.85 -14.06 2.90
N ALA A 194 1.21 -13.91 1.63
CA ALA A 194 2.48 -13.37 1.17
C ALA A 194 2.28 -12.70 -0.20
N GLY A 195 2.62 -11.42 -0.33
CA GLY A 195 2.59 -10.67 -1.57
C GLY A 195 3.95 -10.05 -1.84
N VAL A 196 4.38 -10.03 -3.11
CA VAL A 196 5.67 -9.49 -3.51
C VAL A 196 5.50 -8.56 -4.70
N ALA A 197 5.96 -7.31 -4.53
CA ALA A 197 6.13 -6.34 -5.60
C ALA A 197 7.60 -6.32 -6.04
N ALA A 198 7.84 -6.45 -7.33
CA ALA A 198 9.17 -6.35 -7.93
C ALA A 198 9.19 -5.22 -8.96
N VAL A 199 10.22 -4.38 -8.89
CA VAL A 199 10.53 -3.33 -9.88
C VAL A 199 11.96 -3.55 -10.34
N VAL A 200 12.15 -3.72 -11.65
CA VAL A 200 13.46 -4.04 -12.26
C VAL A 200 13.92 -2.87 -13.11
N ASP A 201 15.06 -2.30 -12.78
CA ASP A 201 15.78 -1.35 -13.63
C ASP A 201 16.87 -2.08 -14.41
N LYS A 202 16.56 -2.49 -15.65
CA LYS A 202 17.51 -3.22 -16.50
C LYS A 202 18.75 -2.40 -16.85
N ALA A 203 18.60 -1.08 -17.00
CA ALA A 203 19.71 -0.20 -17.38
C ALA A 203 20.74 -0.07 -16.26
N ARG A 204 20.28 0.01 -15.01
CA ARG A 204 21.10 0.08 -13.82
C ARG A 204 21.48 -1.28 -13.24
N LYS A 205 20.88 -2.36 -13.76
CA LYS A 205 20.97 -3.71 -13.19
C LYS A 205 20.66 -3.70 -11.69
N ASP A 206 19.57 -3.03 -11.35
CA ASP A 206 19.09 -2.89 -9.97
C ASP A 206 17.64 -3.37 -9.84
N VAL A 207 17.27 -3.87 -8.66
CA VAL A 207 15.95 -4.45 -8.43
C VAL A 207 15.45 -3.99 -7.07
N ALA A 208 14.20 -3.56 -7.02
CA ALA A 208 13.46 -3.34 -5.77
C ALA A 208 12.50 -4.50 -5.53
N ILE A 209 12.55 -5.11 -4.35
CA ILE A 209 11.71 -6.25 -3.94
C ILE A 209 11.07 -5.91 -2.61
N ALA A 210 9.77 -5.66 -2.60
CA ALA A 210 9.03 -5.39 -1.37
C ALA A 210 8.01 -6.50 -1.09
N VAL A 211 7.91 -6.90 0.18
CA VAL A 211 7.11 -8.03 0.64
C VAL A 211 6.08 -7.58 1.66
N THR A 212 4.83 -8.00 1.45
CA THR A 212 3.71 -7.79 2.37
C THR A 212 3.12 -9.13 2.83
N GLY A 213 2.36 -9.13 3.92
CA GLY A 213 1.70 -10.33 4.45
C GLY A 213 2.60 -11.23 5.31
N VAL A 214 3.89 -11.03 5.34
CA VAL A 214 4.85 -11.95 5.97
C VAL A 214 5.25 -11.51 7.37
N ALA A 215 5.53 -10.23 7.58
CA ALA A 215 5.97 -9.67 8.85
C ALA A 215 4.98 -8.63 9.38
N ALA A 216 5.23 -8.09 10.57
CA ALA A 216 4.38 -7.07 11.21
C ALA A 216 4.16 -5.82 10.35
N LYS A 217 5.08 -5.52 9.45
CA LYS A 217 4.94 -4.48 8.43
C LYS A 217 5.57 -4.91 7.10
N VAL A 218 5.24 -4.20 6.04
CA VAL A 218 5.91 -4.33 4.74
C VAL A 218 7.41 -4.09 4.87
N TYR A 219 8.22 -4.83 4.10
CA TYR A 219 9.68 -4.66 4.12
C TYR A 219 10.31 -4.78 2.73
N ARG A 220 11.48 -4.18 2.56
CA ARG A 220 12.36 -4.39 1.40
C ARG A 220 13.24 -5.61 1.67
N ALA A 221 13.29 -6.52 0.71
CA ALA A 221 14.12 -7.72 0.81
C ALA A 221 15.60 -7.41 0.49
N ALA A 222 16.25 -6.61 1.35
CA ALA A 222 17.56 -6.01 1.09
C ALA A 222 18.65 -7.06 0.78
N ALA A 223 18.64 -8.23 1.41
CA ALA A 223 19.59 -9.30 1.14
C ALA A 223 19.42 -9.88 -0.28
N ALA A 224 18.16 -10.05 -0.71
CA ALA A 224 17.84 -10.49 -2.06
C ALA A 224 18.23 -9.43 -3.11
N GLU A 225 17.85 -8.16 -2.89
CA GLU A 225 18.21 -7.03 -3.76
C GLU A 225 19.72 -6.90 -3.93
N SER A 226 20.47 -6.95 -2.81
CA SER A 226 21.93 -6.87 -2.82
C SER A 226 22.58 -8.00 -3.61
N SER A 227 21.99 -9.21 -3.60
CA SER A 227 22.49 -10.35 -4.35
C SER A 227 22.23 -10.29 -5.85
N LEU A 228 21.34 -9.39 -6.31
CA LEU A 228 21.03 -9.16 -7.72
C LEU A 228 21.74 -7.93 -8.30
N ARG A 229 22.26 -7.05 -7.46
CA ARG A 229 22.86 -5.79 -7.90
C ARG A 229 24.01 -6.00 -8.89
N GLY A 230 23.92 -5.34 -10.04
CA GLY A 230 24.91 -5.45 -11.13
C GLY A 230 24.81 -6.74 -11.95
N LEU A 231 23.93 -7.67 -11.61
CA LEU A 231 23.72 -8.91 -12.32
C LEU A 231 22.53 -8.83 -13.30
N GLU A 232 22.58 -9.69 -14.30
CA GLU A 232 21.41 -9.94 -15.15
C GLU A 232 20.46 -10.93 -14.49
N LEU A 233 19.16 -10.72 -14.69
CA LEU A 233 18.14 -11.63 -14.19
C LEU A 233 18.09 -12.89 -15.06
N SER A 234 18.69 -13.95 -14.58
CA SER A 234 18.62 -15.31 -15.11
C SER A 234 17.83 -16.20 -14.16
N ALA A 235 17.41 -17.36 -14.62
CA ALA A 235 16.77 -18.36 -13.76
C ALA A 235 17.61 -18.68 -12.50
N THR A 236 18.93 -18.73 -12.64
CA THR A 236 19.86 -19.03 -11.54
C THR A 236 19.97 -17.86 -10.56
N THR A 237 20.18 -16.64 -11.06
CA THR A 237 20.32 -15.44 -10.18
C THR A 237 19.01 -15.16 -9.45
N ILE A 238 17.87 -15.29 -10.11
CA ILE A 238 16.53 -15.16 -9.50
C ILE A 238 16.31 -16.22 -8.42
N ALA A 239 16.61 -17.50 -8.70
CA ALA A 239 16.46 -18.57 -7.72
C ALA A 239 17.31 -18.35 -6.47
N THR A 240 18.56 -17.92 -6.65
CA THR A 240 19.48 -17.60 -5.53
C THR A 240 18.98 -16.42 -4.69
N ALA A 241 18.54 -15.33 -5.33
CA ALA A 241 18.01 -14.17 -4.65
C ALA A 241 16.72 -14.48 -3.88
N ALA A 242 15.82 -15.26 -4.49
CA ALA A 242 14.56 -15.65 -3.86
C ALA A 242 14.75 -16.38 -2.52
N GLN A 243 15.81 -17.14 -2.34
CA GLN A 243 16.11 -17.81 -1.05
C GLN A 243 16.38 -16.79 0.07
N LYS A 244 16.90 -15.61 -0.27
CA LYS A 244 17.28 -14.56 0.68
C LYS A 244 16.18 -13.57 1.02
N VAL A 245 14.99 -13.71 0.45
CA VAL A 245 13.89 -12.73 0.59
C VAL A 245 13.40 -12.59 2.02
N ALA A 246 13.49 -13.64 2.83
CA ALA A 246 13.07 -13.62 4.23
C ALA A 246 14.27 -13.50 5.21
N ASP A 247 15.48 -13.22 4.73
CA ASP A 247 16.67 -13.09 5.59
C ASP A 247 16.55 -11.84 6.47
N GLY A 248 16.73 -12.03 7.79
CA GLY A 248 16.64 -10.94 8.78
C GLY A 248 15.20 -10.48 9.06
N VAL A 249 14.19 -11.24 8.64
CA VAL A 249 12.78 -10.97 8.88
C VAL A 249 12.24 -11.94 9.94
N ASP A 250 11.35 -11.44 10.80
CA ASP A 250 10.57 -12.24 11.75
C ASP A 250 9.16 -12.46 11.20
N PRO A 251 8.86 -13.63 10.57
CA PRO A 251 7.57 -13.86 9.96
C PRO A 251 6.49 -14.12 11.02
N LEU A 252 5.30 -13.53 10.78
CA LEU A 252 4.13 -13.73 11.62
C LEU A 252 3.64 -15.18 11.61
N SER A 253 3.05 -15.61 12.72
CA SER A 253 2.29 -16.86 12.81
C SER A 253 0.89 -16.56 13.33
N ASP A 254 -0.15 -17.05 12.63
CA ASP A 254 -1.55 -16.87 12.98
C ASP A 254 -2.41 -18.06 12.52
N ILE A 255 -3.73 -17.93 12.62
CA ILE A 255 -4.69 -18.97 12.21
C ILE A 255 -4.66 -19.29 10.70
N HIS A 256 -4.03 -18.46 9.87
CA HIS A 256 -3.99 -18.61 8.42
C HIS A 256 -2.71 -19.27 7.93
N ALA A 257 -1.58 -19.03 8.61
CA ALA A 257 -0.28 -19.57 8.19
C ALA A 257 0.75 -19.52 9.33
N SER A 258 1.60 -20.55 9.41
CA SER A 258 2.77 -20.53 10.28
C SER A 258 3.85 -19.60 9.74
N SER A 259 4.78 -19.21 10.62
CA SER A 259 5.95 -18.38 10.26
C SER A 259 6.81 -19.02 9.17
N GLU A 260 7.06 -20.33 9.26
CA GLU A 260 7.82 -21.08 8.27
C GLU A 260 7.12 -21.08 6.91
N PHE A 261 5.77 -21.25 6.90
CA PHE A 261 5.00 -21.24 5.68
C PHE A 261 4.97 -19.86 5.03
N ARG A 262 4.86 -18.77 5.81
CA ARG A 262 4.95 -17.39 5.31
C ARG A 262 6.33 -17.11 4.70
N ALA A 263 7.40 -17.52 5.35
CA ALA A 263 8.76 -17.39 4.83
C ALA A 263 8.95 -18.20 3.52
N HIS A 264 8.41 -19.43 3.46
CA HIS A 264 8.42 -20.22 2.24
C HIS A 264 7.64 -19.53 1.10
N LEU A 265 6.44 -19.05 1.38
CA LEU A 265 5.63 -18.31 0.40
C LEU A 265 6.31 -17.05 -0.09
N ALA A 266 6.98 -16.29 0.78
CA ALA A 266 7.75 -15.11 0.38
C ALA A 266 8.80 -15.47 -0.69
N ARG A 267 9.56 -16.56 -0.49
CA ARG A 267 10.55 -17.04 -1.45
C ARG A 267 9.89 -17.45 -2.79
N VAL A 268 8.80 -18.20 -2.73
CA VAL A 268 8.07 -18.64 -3.94
C VAL A 268 7.49 -17.45 -4.71
N GLN A 269 6.84 -16.50 -4.01
CA GLN A 269 6.24 -15.35 -4.69
C GLN A 269 7.31 -14.37 -5.21
N ALA A 270 8.44 -14.21 -4.51
CA ALA A 270 9.54 -13.40 -5.00
C ALA A 270 10.15 -13.97 -6.29
N LYS A 271 10.38 -15.28 -6.34
CA LYS A 271 10.83 -15.94 -7.57
C LYS A 271 9.86 -15.65 -8.74
N ARG A 272 8.57 -15.88 -8.52
CA ARG A 272 7.53 -15.64 -9.54
C ARG A 272 7.44 -14.17 -9.97
N ALA A 273 7.52 -13.23 -9.01
CA ALA A 273 7.47 -11.80 -9.31
C ALA A 273 8.68 -11.36 -10.15
N LEU A 274 9.88 -11.83 -9.82
CA LEU A 274 11.11 -11.54 -10.56
C LEU A 274 11.08 -12.15 -11.97
N GLU A 275 10.67 -13.41 -12.12
CA GLU A 275 10.51 -14.08 -13.41
C GLU A 275 9.49 -13.33 -14.30
N LEU A 276 8.34 -12.94 -13.72
CA LEU A 276 7.30 -12.21 -14.42
C LEU A 276 7.77 -10.80 -14.81
N ALA A 277 8.43 -10.05 -13.92
CA ALA A 277 8.99 -8.75 -14.23
C ALA A 277 10.06 -8.83 -15.32
N ALA A 278 10.96 -9.81 -15.25
CA ALA A 278 11.99 -10.02 -16.25
C ALA A 278 11.42 -10.32 -17.65
N SER A 279 10.30 -11.04 -17.74
CA SER A 279 9.64 -11.40 -19.01
C SER A 279 8.89 -10.24 -19.68
N ARG A 280 8.62 -9.16 -18.98
CA ARG A 280 7.82 -8.01 -19.47
C ARG A 280 8.64 -6.91 -20.12
N GLY A 281 9.94 -7.00 -20.14
CA GLY A 281 10.83 -5.93 -20.61
C GLY A 281 11.81 -6.28 -21.72
#